data_2994a036b3a9181684a372acccc8ebaf
#
_entry.id   2994a036b3a9181684a372acccc8ebaf
#
_cell.length_a   1.000
_cell.length_b   1.000
_cell.length_c   1.000
_cell.angle_alpha   90.00
_cell.angle_beta   90.00
_cell.angle_gamma   90.00
#
_symmetry.space_group_name_H-M   'P 1'
#
loop_
_entity.id
_entity.type
_entity.pdbx_description
1 polymer ?
#
loop_
_entity_poly.entity_id
_entity_poly.type
_entity_poly.pdbx_seq_one_letter_code
_entity_poly.pdbx_strand_id
1 'polypeptide(L)'
;SDGSLSSFDAYSGNRGVRPALTLKSDILASILDAEDKKRAAEIRPADGPQPGVDETPEQAEMALYEQAVEQFGESAQILMAVEEMSELQKALLKYLRFKDHEQGDEAEILAAISEERADVEIMLNQLHVIFGDNTDMEIAKLEHLCELLGE
;
A
#
# COMPACT_ATOMS: atom_id res chain seq x y z
N SER A 1 -17.07 29.39 41.72
CA SER A 1 -17.00 28.00 41.24
C SER A 1 -16.48 28.03 39.82
N ASP A 2 -15.19 27.98 39.68
CA ASP A 2 -14.47 28.08 38.44
C ASP A 2 -14.32 26.70 37.82
N GLY A 3 -15.03 26.47 36.75
CA GLY A 3 -14.92 25.28 35.92
C GLY A 3 -13.94 25.52 34.76
N SER A 4 -12.66 25.41 35.06
CA SER A 4 -11.62 25.41 34.03
C SER A 4 -11.74 24.14 33.21
N LEU A 5 -12.26 24.24 31.99
CA LEU A 5 -12.11 23.27 30.93
C LEU A 5 -10.67 23.37 30.41
N SER A 6 -9.83 22.40 30.79
CA SER A 6 -8.50 22.25 30.21
C SER A 6 -8.62 21.98 28.73
N SER A 7 -8.14 22.90 27.94
CA SER A 7 -7.92 22.77 26.51
C SER A 7 -7.07 21.52 26.24
N PHE A 8 -7.61 20.61 25.46
CA PHE A 8 -6.83 19.67 24.70
C PHE A 8 -6.04 20.49 23.69
N ASP A 9 -4.81 20.81 24.06
CA ASP A 9 -3.87 21.42 23.15
C ASP A 9 -3.61 20.46 22.01
N ALA A 10 -3.98 20.97 20.85
CA ALA A 10 -3.79 20.41 19.55
C ALA A 10 -2.41 19.77 19.42
N TYR A 11 -2.41 18.55 18.98
CA TYR A 11 -1.30 17.88 18.35
C TYR A 11 -0.80 18.74 17.17
N SER A 12 0.07 19.70 17.51
CA SER A 12 0.89 20.44 16.55
C SER A 12 2.00 19.50 16.10
N GLY A 13 1.61 18.41 15.47
CA GLY A 13 2.51 17.49 14.81
C GLY A 13 3.10 18.20 13.60
N ASN A 14 4.39 18.42 13.67
CA ASN A 14 5.27 18.67 12.56
C ASN A 14 4.77 17.81 11.37
N ARG A 15 4.31 18.45 10.30
CA ARG A 15 3.98 17.78 9.04
C ARG A 15 5.30 17.36 8.39
N GLY A 16 6.00 16.45 9.05
CA GLY A 16 7.09 15.69 8.47
C GLY A 16 6.51 14.84 7.34
N VAL A 17 7.26 14.77 6.27
CA VAL A 17 7.06 13.93 5.10
C VAL A 17 6.33 12.64 5.50
N ARG A 18 5.16 12.41 4.90
CA ARG A 18 4.35 11.20 5.16
C ARG A 18 5.25 9.98 5.00
N PRO A 19 5.34 9.08 5.97
CA PRO A 19 6.18 7.88 5.85
C PRO A 19 5.90 7.07 4.58
N ALA A 20 4.64 7.02 4.13
CA ALA A 20 4.23 6.35 2.90
C ALA A 20 4.86 6.93 1.63
N LEU A 21 5.06 8.26 1.53
CA LEU A 21 5.70 8.89 0.36
C LEU A 21 7.20 8.59 0.29
N THR A 22 7.87 8.52 1.43
CA THR A 22 9.28 8.11 1.49
C THR A 22 9.43 6.63 1.15
N LEU A 23 8.51 5.80 1.65
CA LEU A 23 8.47 4.37 1.36
C LEU A 23 8.28 4.09 -0.15
N LYS A 24 7.41 4.83 -0.84
CA LYS A 24 7.18 4.67 -2.30
C LYS A 24 8.46 4.82 -3.13
N SER A 25 9.29 5.82 -2.84
CA SER A 25 10.51 6.02 -3.62
C SER A 25 11.55 4.94 -3.37
N ASP A 26 11.63 4.41 -2.16
CA ASP A 26 12.57 3.35 -1.80
C ASP A 26 12.12 1.98 -2.34
N ILE A 27 10.81 1.69 -2.30
CA ILE A 27 10.20 0.50 -2.91
C ILE A 27 10.43 0.50 -4.42
N LEU A 28 10.13 1.60 -5.11
CA LEU A 28 10.34 1.71 -6.56
C LEU A 28 11.81 1.53 -6.93
N ALA A 29 12.73 2.12 -6.18
CA ALA A 29 14.17 1.95 -6.40
C ALA A 29 14.59 0.47 -6.26
N SER A 30 14.04 -0.26 -5.26
CA SER A 30 14.35 -1.68 -5.04
C SER A 30 13.71 -2.60 -6.08
N ILE A 31 12.49 -2.32 -6.52
CA ILE A 31 11.81 -3.06 -7.59
C ILE A 31 12.54 -2.84 -8.93
N LEU A 32 12.90 -1.59 -9.25
CA LEU A 32 13.68 -1.25 -10.46
C LEU A 32 15.07 -1.92 -10.43
N ASP A 33 15.73 -1.97 -9.27
CA ASP A 33 17.01 -2.69 -9.11
C ASP A 33 16.84 -4.20 -9.31
N ALA A 34 15.72 -4.78 -8.89
CA ALA A 34 15.40 -6.20 -9.10
C ALA A 34 15.11 -6.52 -10.57
N GLU A 35 14.37 -5.65 -11.27
CA GLU A 35 14.11 -5.77 -12.72
C GLU A 35 15.38 -5.61 -13.55
N ASP A 36 16.26 -4.66 -13.21
CA ASP A 36 17.56 -4.47 -13.88
C ASP A 36 18.49 -5.65 -13.63
N LYS A 37 18.50 -6.25 -12.44
CA LYS A 37 19.23 -7.49 -12.13
C LYS A 37 18.67 -8.69 -12.92
N LYS A 38 17.35 -8.81 -13.06
CA LYS A 38 16.71 -9.85 -13.88
C LYS A 38 17.09 -9.72 -15.36
N ARG A 39 17.06 -8.50 -15.88
CA ARG A 39 17.44 -8.19 -17.26
C ARG A 39 18.95 -8.43 -17.52
N ALA A 40 19.81 -8.15 -16.54
CA ALA A 40 21.23 -8.44 -16.60
C ALA A 40 21.53 -9.96 -16.54
N ALA A 41 20.72 -10.75 -15.83
CA ALA A 41 20.83 -12.20 -15.75
C ALA A 41 20.43 -12.90 -17.06
N GLU A 42 19.45 -12.36 -17.81
CA GLU A 42 19.03 -12.88 -19.13
C GLU A 42 20.10 -12.69 -20.22
N ILE A 43 21.09 -11.80 -20.02
CA ILE A 43 22.15 -11.46 -21.01
C ILE A 43 23.43 -12.26 -20.76
N ARG A 44 23.55 -13.04 -19.68
CA ARG A 44 24.74 -13.83 -19.36
C ARG A 44 24.71 -15.24 -19.96
N PRO A 45 25.80 -15.67 -20.66
CA PRO A 45 25.94 -17.07 -21.03
C PRO A 45 26.15 -17.94 -19.78
N ALA A 46 25.45 -19.08 -19.76
CA ALA A 46 25.48 -20.06 -18.69
C ALA A 46 26.85 -20.74 -18.63
N ASP A 47 27.78 -20.27 -17.80
CA ASP A 47 28.87 -21.08 -17.23
C ASP A 47 29.69 -20.24 -16.24
N GLY A 48 29.41 -20.41 -14.94
CA GLY A 48 30.19 -19.90 -13.83
C GLY A 48 29.50 -20.16 -12.49
N PRO A 49 30.27 -20.34 -11.37
CA PRO A 49 29.71 -20.70 -10.08
C PRO A 49 28.78 -19.60 -9.58
N GLN A 50 27.55 -19.97 -9.27
CA GLN A 50 26.46 -19.11 -8.81
C GLN A 50 26.73 -18.58 -7.41
N PRO A 51 26.80 -17.27 -7.16
CA PRO A 51 26.66 -16.72 -5.83
C PRO A 51 25.21 -16.31 -5.60
N GLY A 52 24.59 -16.91 -4.58
CA GLY A 52 23.39 -16.35 -3.93
C GLY A 52 22.09 -16.44 -4.73
N VAL A 53 21.09 -17.00 -4.09
CA VAL A 53 19.70 -17.13 -4.55
C VAL A 53 19.24 -15.84 -5.24
N ASP A 54 18.91 -15.91 -6.53
CA ASP A 54 18.26 -14.81 -7.26
C ASP A 54 16.88 -14.57 -6.58
N GLU A 55 16.79 -13.52 -5.78
CA GLU A 55 15.50 -13.07 -5.23
C GLU A 55 14.56 -12.75 -6.38
N THR A 56 13.36 -13.35 -6.35
CA THR A 56 12.31 -12.95 -7.29
C THR A 56 11.80 -11.55 -6.95
N PRO A 57 11.22 -10.80 -7.92
CA PRO A 57 10.61 -9.50 -7.64
C PRO A 57 9.62 -9.55 -6.48
N GLU A 58 8.84 -10.62 -6.37
CA GLU A 58 7.86 -10.83 -5.31
C GLU A 58 8.52 -11.00 -3.93
N GLN A 59 9.69 -11.69 -3.88
CA GLN A 59 10.46 -11.84 -2.65
C GLN A 59 11.09 -10.51 -2.20
N ALA A 60 11.62 -9.74 -3.16
CA ALA A 60 12.16 -8.41 -2.88
C ALA A 60 11.08 -7.45 -2.36
N GLU A 61 9.89 -7.50 -2.96
CA GLU A 61 8.73 -6.71 -2.54
C GLU A 61 8.30 -7.09 -1.11
N MET A 62 8.18 -8.38 -0.81
CA MET A 62 7.83 -8.86 0.53
C MET A 62 8.86 -8.43 1.58
N ALA A 63 10.16 -8.53 1.26
CA ALA A 63 11.22 -8.08 2.15
C ALA A 63 11.13 -6.57 2.48
N LEU A 64 10.66 -5.74 1.54
CA LEU A 64 10.41 -4.32 1.78
C LEU A 64 9.25 -4.08 2.74
N TYR A 65 8.17 -4.87 2.63
CA TYR A 65 7.04 -4.76 3.56
C TYR A 65 7.45 -5.19 4.99
N GLU A 66 8.21 -6.27 5.12
CA GLU A 66 8.79 -6.71 6.39
C GLU A 66 9.69 -5.62 7.01
N GLN A 67 10.58 -5.04 6.21
CA GLN A 67 11.46 -3.95 6.65
C GLN A 67 10.66 -2.71 7.08
N ALA A 68 9.58 -2.36 6.38
CA ALA A 68 8.73 -1.24 6.74
C ALA A 68 8.04 -1.46 8.09
N VAL A 69 7.50 -2.66 8.32
CA VAL A 69 6.85 -3.03 9.59
C VAL A 69 7.88 -3.03 10.72
N GLU A 70 9.09 -3.56 10.51
CA GLU A 70 10.16 -3.54 11.52
C GLU A 70 10.60 -2.12 11.84
N GLN A 71 10.80 -1.27 10.84
CA GLN A 71 11.34 0.08 11.01
C GLN A 71 10.34 1.04 11.66
N PHE A 72 9.07 0.99 11.26
CA PHE A 72 8.05 1.95 11.68
C PHE A 72 7.17 1.42 12.82
N GLY A 73 7.13 0.11 13.01
CA GLY A 73 6.35 -0.59 14.02
C GLY A 73 4.91 -0.91 13.58
N GLU A 74 4.42 -2.06 14.02
CA GLU A 74 3.09 -2.59 13.66
C GLU A 74 1.96 -1.58 13.88
N SER A 75 1.91 -0.94 15.05
CA SER A 75 0.84 0.01 15.39
C SER A 75 0.81 1.22 14.44
N ALA A 76 1.99 1.71 14.02
CA ALA A 76 2.07 2.83 13.09
C ALA A 76 1.61 2.41 11.69
N GLN A 77 1.96 1.20 11.25
CA GLN A 77 1.54 0.69 9.94
C GLN A 77 0.03 0.37 9.91
N ILE A 78 -0.54 -0.12 11.01
CA ILE A 78 -2.00 -0.29 11.13
C ILE A 78 -2.73 1.06 11.04
N LEU A 79 -2.23 2.09 11.72
CA LEU A 79 -2.81 3.44 11.63
C LEU A 79 -2.68 4.03 10.22
N MET A 80 -1.55 3.83 9.56
CA MET A 80 -1.33 4.24 8.17
C MET A 80 -2.32 3.54 7.24
N ALA A 81 -2.53 2.24 7.39
CA ALA A 81 -3.52 1.49 6.60
C ALA A 81 -4.93 2.08 6.76
N VAL A 82 -5.33 2.48 7.97
CA VAL A 82 -6.63 3.16 8.22
C VAL A 82 -6.68 4.53 7.53
N GLU A 83 -5.57 5.27 7.53
CA GLU A 83 -5.47 6.58 6.86
C GLU A 83 -5.65 6.42 5.35
N GLU A 84 -4.88 5.53 4.70
CA GLU A 84 -4.95 5.31 3.25
C GLU A 84 -6.31 4.77 2.79
N MET A 85 -6.91 3.85 3.55
CA MET A 85 -8.29 3.42 3.27
C MET A 85 -9.29 4.56 3.36
N SER A 86 -9.08 5.54 4.25
CA SER A 86 -9.95 6.71 4.38
C SER A 86 -9.74 7.70 3.22
N GLU A 87 -8.53 7.83 2.70
CA GLU A 87 -8.22 8.66 1.54
C GLU A 87 -8.80 8.06 0.26
N LEU A 88 -8.66 6.76 0.05
CA LEU A 88 -9.35 6.05 -1.04
C LEU A 88 -10.88 6.22 -0.96
N GLN A 89 -11.46 6.13 0.23
CA GLN A 89 -12.90 6.35 0.40
C GLN A 89 -13.31 7.76 -0.03
N LYS A 90 -12.53 8.79 0.32
CA LYS A 90 -12.79 10.18 -0.12
C LYS A 90 -12.69 10.33 -1.63
N ALA A 91 -11.68 9.74 -2.26
CA ALA A 91 -11.49 9.77 -3.71
C ALA A 91 -12.67 9.09 -4.45
N LEU A 92 -13.11 7.91 -3.99
CA LEU A 92 -14.27 7.21 -4.54
C LEU A 92 -15.57 8.00 -4.37
N LEU A 93 -15.80 8.62 -3.21
CA LEU A 93 -16.97 9.50 -3.01
C LEU A 93 -16.92 10.76 -3.88
N LYS A 94 -15.72 11.30 -4.18
CA LYS A 94 -15.56 12.41 -5.12
C LYS A 94 -15.95 11.98 -6.54
N TYR A 95 -15.55 10.78 -6.96
CA TYR A 95 -15.94 10.21 -8.25
C TYR A 95 -17.45 10.01 -8.38
N LEU A 96 -18.10 9.46 -7.36
CA LEU A 96 -19.57 9.30 -7.38
C LEU A 96 -20.28 10.65 -7.53
N ARG A 97 -19.84 11.68 -6.78
CA ARG A 97 -20.40 13.05 -6.92
C ARG A 97 -20.15 13.64 -8.31
N PHE A 98 -18.99 13.38 -8.90
CA PHE A 98 -18.71 13.77 -10.27
C PHE A 98 -19.68 13.12 -11.26
N LYS A 99 -19.96 11.81 -11.12
CA LYS A 99 -20.92 11.11 -11.97
C LYS A 99 -22.35 11.68 -11.86
N ASP A 100 -22.73 12.18 -10.70
CA ASP A 100 -24.07 12.74 -10.47
C ASP A 100 -24.19 14.19 -10.99
N HIS A 101 -23.12 14.97 -10.99
CA HIS A 101 -23.18 16.41 -11.19
C HIS A 101 -22.24 16.96 -12.27
N GLU A 102 -21.39 16.13 -12.84
CA GLU A 102 -20.37 16.50 -13.87
C GLU A 102 -19.47 17.71 -13.48
N GLN A 103 -19.22 17.88 -12.16
CA GLN A 103 -18.39 18.96 -11.65
C GLN A 103 -16.97 18.48 -11.31
N GLY A 104 -15.97 19.04 -12.00
CA GLY A 104 -14.56 18.73 -11.80
C GLY A 104 -13.90 18.18 -13.04
N ASP A 105 -12.63 17.82 -12.91
CA ASP A 105 -11.86 17.14 -13.95
C ASP A 105 -11.85 15.63 -13.69
N GLU A 106 -12.44 14.86 -14.61
CA GLU A 106 -12.49 13.39 -14.51
C GLU A 106 -11.10 12.77 -14.46
N ALA A 107 -10.14 13.29 -15.24
CA ALA A 107 -8.80 12.75 -15.29
C ALA A 107 -8.06 12.93 -13.96
N GLU A 108 -8.21 14.08 -13.31
CA GLU A 108 -7.66 14.32 -11.97
C GLU A 108 -8.29 13.40 -10.92
N ILE A 109 -9.59 13.18 -11.01
CA ILE A 109 -10.31 12.31 -10.06
C ILE A 109 -9.86 10.85 -10.22
N LEU A 110 -9.72 10.38 -11.46
CA LEU A 110 -9.25 9.02 -11.75
C LEU A 110 -7.78 8.82 -11.35
N ALA A 111 -6.94 9.84 -11.56
CA ALA A 111 -5.56 9.81 -11.11
C ALA A 111 -5.46 9.71 -9.58
N ALA A 112 -6.25 10.48 -8.84
CA ALA A 112 -6.32 10.40 -7.38
C ALA A 112 -6.79 9.01 -6.90
N ILE A 113 -7.80 8.41 -7.53
CA ILE A 113 -8.24 7.06 -7.20
C ILE A 113 -7.12 6.04 -7.45
N SER A 114 -6.37 6.19 -8.54
CA SER A 114 -5.25 5.29 -8.85
C SER A 114 -4.14 5.40 -7.81
N GLU A 115 -3.84 6.61 -7.35
CA GLU A 115 -2.86 6.87 -6.28
C GLU A 115 -3.29 6.21 -4.97
N GLU A 116 -4.49 6.54 -4.48
CA GLU A 116 -4.97 6.02 -3.20
C GLU A 116 -5.17 4.49 -3.22
N ARG A 117 -5.52 3.91 -4.37
CA ARG A 117 -5.57 2.44 -4.51
C ARG A 117 -4.19 1.82 -4.34
N ALA A 118 -3.15 2.40 -4.94
CA ALA A 118 -1.80 1.88 -4.80
C ALA A 118 -1.32 1.95 -3.34
N ASP A 119 -1.66 3.03 -2.63
CA ASP A 119 -1.31 3.16 -1.22
C ASP A 119 -2.03 2.11 -0.36
N VAL A 120 -3.31 1.89 -0.59
CA VAL A 120 -4.08 0.84 0.10
C VAL A 120 -3.51 -0.56 -0.22
N GLU A 121 -3.15 -0.86 -1.46
CA GLU A 121 -2.57 -2.16 -1.85
C GLU A 121 -1.24 -2.41 -1.11
N ILE A 122 -0.36 -1.40 -1.01
CA ILE A 122 0.89 -1.47 -0.24
C ILE A 122 0.59 -1.73 1.24
N MET A 123 -0.38 -1.01 1.82
CA MET A 123 -0.73 -1.18 3.22
C MET A 123 -1.38 -2.53 3.51
N LEU A 124 -2.20 -3.09 2.61
CA LEU A 124 -2.75 -4.44 2.75
C LEU A 124 -1.65 -5.50 2.78
N ASN A 125 -0.61 -5.37 1.97
CA ASN A 125 0.55 -6.28 2.02
C ASN A 125 1.33 -6.17 3.34
N GLN A 126 1.47 -4.96 3.91
CA GLN A 126 2.05 -4.81 5.25
C GLN A 126 1.16 -5.39 6.36
N LEU A 127 -0.17 -5.28 6.25
CA LEU A 127 -1.09 -5.96 7.16
C LEU A 127 -0.98 -7.49 7.04
N HIS A 128 -0.70 -8.03 5.83
CA HIS A 128 -0.40 -9.45 5.66
C HIS A 128 0.86 -9.87 6.43
N VAL A 129 1.91 -9.04 6.45
CA VAL A 129 3.11 -9.27 7.28
C VAL A 129 2.75 -9.28 8.77
N ILE A 130 1.90 -8.37 9.23
CA ILE A 130 1.56 -8.21 10.66
C ILE A 130 0.62 -9.33 11.14
N PHE A 131 -0.40 -9.67 10.38
CA PHE A 131 -1.49 -10.56 10.80
C PHE A 131 -1.42 -11.95 10.19
N GLY A 132 -0.51 -12.18 9.24
CA GLY A 132 -0.35 -13.44 8.53
C GLY A 132 -1.28 -13.58 7.32
N ASP A 133 -1.26 -14.76 6.74
CA ASP A 133 -1.98 -15.11 5.52
C ASP A 133 -3.50 -15.23 5.77
N ASN A 134 -4.29 -14.73 4.83
CA ASN A 134 -5.74 -14.77 4.83
C ASN A 134 -6.33 -15.50 3.60
N THR A 135 -5.52 -16.25 2.87
CA THR A 135 -5.88 -16.92 1.61
C THR A 135 -7.12 -17.80 1.74
N ASP A 136 -7.25 -18.58 2.81
CA ASP A 136 -8.43 -19.43 3.03
C ASP A 136 -9.72 -18.61 3.14
N MET A 137 -9.65 -17.44 3.80
CA MET A 137 -10.80 -16.56 3.94
C MET A 137 -11.12 -15.87 2.60
N GLU A 138 -10.10 -15.50 1.83
CA GLU A 138 -10.26 -14.91 0.51
C GLU A 138 -10.93 -15.90 -0.46
N ILE A 139 -10.50 -17.16 -0.49
CA ILE A 139 -11.11 -18.23 -1.27
C ILE A 139 -12.58 -18.39 -0.91
N ALA A 140 -12.91 -18.47 0.38
CA ALA A 140 -14.31 -18.59 0.83
C ALA A 140 -15.17 -17.38 0.41
N LYS A 141 -14.59 -16.17 0.38
CA LYS A 141 -15.30 -14.96 -0.11
C LYS A 141 -15.49 -14.98 -1.61
N LEU A 142 -14.54 -15.50 -2.38
CA LEU A 142 -14.65 -15.67 -3.82
C LEU A 142 -15.69 -16.72 -4.18
N GLU A 143 -15.73 -17.86 -3.48
CA GLU A 143 -16.77 -18.86 -3.65
C GLU A 143 -18.19 -18.27 -3.43
N HIS A 144 -18.34 -17.49 -2.35
CA HIS A 144 -19.61 -16.80 -2.11
C HIS A 144 -19.96 -15.78 -3.20
N LEU A 145 -18.97 -15.09 -3.77
CA LEU A 145 -19.18 -14.20 -4.91
C LEU A 145 -19.65 -14.95 -6.15
N CYS A 146 -19.07 -16.11 -6.45
CA CYS A 146 -19.54 -16.99 -7.55
C CYS A 146 -21.01 -17.38 -7.35
N GLU A 147 -21.40 -17.81 -6.15
CA GLU A 147 -22.80 -18.11 -5.82
C GLU A 147 -23.74 -16.93 -6.09
N LEU A 148 -23.34 -15.69 -5.70
CA LEU A 148 -24.13 -14.48 -5.94
C LEU A 148 -24.28 -14.14 -7.44
N LEU A 149 -23.28 -14.50 -8.24
CA LEU A 149 -23.27 -14.30 -9.70
C LEU A 149 -24.05 -15.41 -10.44
N GLY A 150 -24.42 -16.50 -9.75
CA GLY A 150 -25.15 -17.64 -10.32
C GLY A 150 -24.26 -18.57 -11.14
N GLU A 151 -22.96 -18.61 -10.83
CA GLU A 151 -21.98 -19.52 -11.42
C GLU A 151 -21.81 -20.81 -10.62
#